data_52b581c720b3424035fc5b5c032d7f49
#
_entry.id   52b581c720b3424035fc5b5c032d7f49
#
_cell.length_a   1.000
_cell.length_b   1.000
_cell.length_c   1.000
_cell.angle_alpha   90.00
_cell.angle_beta   90.00
_cell.angle_gamma   90.00
#
_symmetry.space_group_name_H-M   'P 1'
#
loop_
_entity.id
_entity.type
_entity.pdbx_description
1 polymer ?
#
loop_
_entity_poly.entity_id
_entity_poly.type
_entity_poly.pdbx_seq_one_letter_code
_entity_poly.pdbx_strand_id
1 'polypeptide(L)' 'MQAQDGAELVRQELPDCEIQVQNDGNHYLVVAIGDRFEGMSPVKKQQLIYGTLRQQLDDGTIHALTIRAFTPAQWAARQP' A
#
# COMPACT_ATOMS: atom_id res chain seq x y z
N MET A 1 -0.12 -10.01 12.91
CA MET A 1 -0.31 -9.98 11.44
C MET A 1 1.04 -10.04 10.77
N GLN A 2 1.14 -10.77 9.69
CA GLN A 2 2.36 -10.84 8.92
C GLN A 2 2.24 -9.96 7.66
N ALA A 3 3.38 -9.68 7.02
CA ALA A 3 3.38 -8.83 5.82
C ALA A 3 2.44 -9.38 4.74
N GLN A 4 2.43 -10.69 4.52
CA GLN A 4 1.55 -11.30 3.51
C GLN A 4 0.06 -11.12 3.84
N ASP A 5 -0.29 -11.06 5.12
CA ASP A 5 -1.67 -10.79 5.52
C ASP A 5 -2.08 -9.38 5.17
N GLY A 6 -1.17 -8.42 5.40
CA GLY A 6 -1.39 -7.04 5.00
C GLY A 6 -1.54 -6.90 3.50
N ALA A 7 -0.69 -7.61 2.74
CA ALA A 7 -0.78 -7.59 1.29
C ALA A 7 -2.13 -8.11 0.80
N GLU A 8 -2.63 -9.19 1.43
CA GLU A 8 -3.94 -9.76 1.08
C GLU A 8 -5.07 -8.77 1.30
N LEU A 9 -5.05 -8.07 2.44
CA LEU A 9 -6.07 -7.07 2.76
C LEU A 9 -6.10 -5.95 1.72
N VAL A 10 -4.92 -5.49 1.31
CA VAL A 10 -4.83 -4.44 0.29
C VAL A 10 -5.29 -4.97 -1.07
N ARG A 11 -4.91 -6.20 -1.43
CA ARG A 11 -5.31 -6.80 -2.71
C ARG A 11 -6.80 -6.98 -2.83
N GLN A 12 -7.49 -7.28 -1.74
CA GLN A 12 -8.95 -7.42 -1.77
C GLN A 12 -9.64 -6.15 -2.22
N GLU A 13 -9.09 -4.99 -1.84
CA GLU A 13 -9.66 -3.70 -2.22
C GLU A 13 -9.10 -3.20 -3.56
N LEU A 14 -7.88 -3.62 -3.92
CA LEU A 14 -7.17 -3.15 -5.09
C LEU A 14 -6.69 -4.34 -5.94
N PRO A 15 -7.62 -5.16 -6.46
CA PRO A 15 -7.21 -6.39 -7.17
C PRO A 15 -6.50 -6.13 -8.49
N ASP A 16 -6.60 -4.92 -9.03
CA ASP A 16 -5.93 -4.53 -10.26
C ASP A 16 -4.50 -4.02 -10.04
N CYS A 17 -4.05 -3.96 -8.79
CA CYS A 17 -2.72 -3.44 -8.46
C CYS A 17 -1.78 -4.56 -8.05
N GLU A 18 -0.50 -4.37 -8.33
CA GLU A 18 0.54 -5.21 -7.74
C GLU A 18 0.84 -4.65 -6.34
N ILE A 19 0.79 -5.50 -5.35
CA ILE A 19 0.95 -5.10 -3.95
C ILE A 19 2.14 -5.82 -3.35
N GLN A 20 3.04 -5.06 -2.72
CA GLN A 20 4.17 -5.60 -1.98
C GLN A 20 4.11 -5.02 -0.58
N VAL A 21 4.24 -5.86 0.43
CA VAL A 21 4.23 -5.42 1.82
C VAL A 21 5.44 -6.00 2.54
N GLN A 22 6.12 -5.15 3.28
CA GLN A 22 7.21 -5.55 4.16
C GLN A 22 6.90 -5.03 5.55
N ASN A 23 7.40 -5.69 6.57
CA ASN A 23 7.23 -5.19 7.93
C ASN A 23 8.49 -5.42 8.76
N ASP A 24 8.65 -4.55 9.75
CA ASP A 24 9.67 -4.66 10.77
C ASP A 24 8.93 -4.40 12.10
N GLY A 25 8.60 -5.49 12.79
CA GLY A 25 7.74 -5.38 13.96
C GLY A 25 6.37 -4.83 13.57
N ASN A 26 5.98 -3.73 14.18
CA ASN A 26 4.69 -3.08 13.94
C ASN A 26 4.75 -2.00 12.87
N HIS A 27 5.89 -1.83 12.22
CA HIS A 27 6.07 -0.85 11.15
C HIS A 27 5.91 -1.56 9.82
N TYR A 28 4.97 -1.11 9.00
CA TYR A 28 4.65 -1.72 7.72
C TYR A 28 4.94 -0.76 6.58
N LEU A 29 5.49 -1.29 5.49
CA LEU A 29 5.69 -0.57 4.23
C LEU A 29 4.82 -1.25 3.18
N VAL A 30 3.95 -0.48 2.54
CA VAL A 30 3.11 -0.95 1.44
C VAL A 30 3.55 -0.26 0.16
N VAL A 31 3.86 -1.06 -0.86
CA VAL A 31 4.12 -0.56 -2.21
C VAL A 31 2.98 -1.06 -3.09
N ALA A 32 2.31 -0.15 -3.77
CA ALA A 32 1.20 -0.46 -4.65
C ALA A 32 1.49 0.10 -6.05
N ILE A 33 1.34 -0.73 -7.06
CA ILE A 33 1.64 -0.36 -8.45
C ILE A 33 0.40 -0.66 -9.28
N GLY A 34 -0.14 0.36 -9.93
CA GLY A 34 -1.32 0.16 -10.76
C GLY A 34 -1.67 1.39 -11.56
N ASP A 35 -2.37 1.16 -12.68
CA ASP A 35 -2.80 2.24 -13.57
C ASP A 35 -3.79 3.18 -12.89
N ARG A 36 -4.52 2.69 -11.90
CA ARG A 36 -5.53 3.51 -11.20
C ARG A 36 -4.93 4.74 -10.53
N PHE A 37 -3.63 4.73 -10.26
CA PHE A 37 -2.98 5.87 -9.61
C PHE A 37 -2.67 7.00 -10.57
N GLU A 38 -2.89 6.80 -11.86
CA GLU A 38 -2.68 7.85 -12.86
C GLU A 38 -3.60 9.03 -12.56
N GLY A 39 -3.00 10.23 -12.47
CA GLY A 39 -3.76 11.44 -12.19
C GLY A 39 -4.20 11.64 -10.76
N MET A 40 -3.90 10.70 -9.86
CA MET A 40 -4.25 10.87 -8.44
C MET A 40 -3.17 11.69 -7.72
N SER A 41 -3.61 12.56 -6.83
CA SER A 41 -2.68 13.30 -5.98
C SER A 41 -2.03 12.35 -4.96
N PRO A 42 -0.85 12.71 -4.43
CA PRO A 42 -0.22 11.89 -3.39
C PRO A 42 -1.11 11.67 -2.17
N VAL A 43 -1.89 12.68 -1.77
CA VAL A 43 -2.80 12.56 -0.64
C VAL A 43 -3.89 11.53 -0.91
N LYS A 44 -4.47 11.56 -2.10
CA LYS A 44 -5.53 10.61 -2.47
C LYS A 44 -5.00 9.18 -2.54
N LYS A 45 -3.81 8.99 -3.06
CA LYS A 45 -3.17 7.67 -3.09
C LYS A 45 -3.00 7.12 -1.69
N GLN A 46 -2.51 7.94 -0.77
CA GLN A 46 -2.33 7.51 0.61
C GLN A 46 -3.66 7.19 1.28
N GLN A 47 -4.66 8.04 1.10
CA GLN A 47 -5.98 7.82 1.69
C GLN A 47 -6.60 6.52 1.21
N LEU A 48 -6.46 6.22 -0.08
CA LEU A 48 -7.01 5.01 -0.66
C LEU A 48 -6.40 3.76 -0.01
N ILE A 49 -5.08 3.70 0.07
CA ILE A 49 -4.39 2.53 0.63
C ILE A 49 -4.55 2.47 2.14
N TYR A 50 -4.49 3.61 2.81
CA TYR A 50 -4.68 3.70 4.25
C TYR A 50 -6.05 3.13 4.65
N GLY A 51 -7.07 3.40 3.85
CA GLY A 51 -8.41 2.90 4.11
C GLY A 51 -8.52 1.39 4.08
N THR A 52 -7.69 0.71 3.29
CA THR A 52 -7.71 -0.75 3.21
C THR A 52 -7.20 -1.41 4.48
N LEU A 53 -6.42 -0.69 5.29
CA LEU A 53 -5.82 -1.21 6.52
C LEU A 53 -6.31 -0.46 7.76
N ARG A 54 -7.42 0.26 7.64
CA ARG A 54 -7.93 1.12 8.71
C ARG A 54 -8.18 0.34 10.00
N GLN A 55 -8.77 -0.84 9.91
CA GLN A 55 -9.07 -1.63 11.10
C GLN A 55 -7.79 -2.00 11.84
N GLN A 56 -6.76 -2.40 11.11
CA GLN A 56 -5.48 -2.81 11.69
C GLN A 56 -4.73 -1.62 12.30
N LEU A 57 -4.91 -0.44 11.72
CA LEU A 57 -4.36 0.78 12.30
C LEU A 57 -5.11 1.18 13.57
N ASP A 58 -6.44 1.06 13.54
CA ASP A 58 -7.28 1.43 14.68
C ASP A 58 -7.06 0.52 15.87
N ASP A 59 -6.85 -0.78 15.64
CA ASP A 59 -6.70 -1.75 16.73
C ASP A 59 -5.23 -1.90 17.19
N GLY A 60 -4.30 -1.17 16.59
CA GLY A 60 -2.89 -1.17 16.98
C GLY A 60 -2.07 -2.31 16.39
N THR A 61 -2.64 -3.15 15.54
CA THR A 61 -1.89 -4.20 14.84
C THR A 61 -0.78 -3.58 14.00
N ILE A 62 -1.09 -2.48 13.31
CA ILE A 62 -0.11 -1.68 12.59
C ILE A 62 0.12 -0.41 13.39
N HIS A 63 1.36 -0.20 13.82
CA HIS A 63 1.71 0.98 14.61
C HIS A 63 2.15 2.14 13.74
N ALA A 64 2.90 1.83 12.68
CA ALA A 64 3.33 2.82 11.69
C ALA A 64 3.18 2.23 10.29
N LEU A 65 2.70 3.04 9.35
CA LEU A 65 2.46 2.61 7.98
C LEU A 65 3.08 3.62 7.03
N THR A 66 3.96 3.14 6.16
CA THR A 66 4.53 3.90 5.06
C THR A 66 3.91 3.39 3.78
N ILE A 67 3.41 4.29 2.96
CA ILE A 67 2.70 3.96 1.72
C ILE A 67 3.45 4.58 0.55
N ARG A 68 3.69 3.77 -0.49
CA ARG A 68 4.27 4.23 -1.75
C ARG A 68 3.40 3.69 -2.88
N ALA A 69 2.82 4.58 -3.66
CA ALA A 69 1.93 4.22 -4.76
C ALA A 69 2.50 4.76 -6.07
N PHE A 70 2.51 3.91 -7.07
CA PHE A 70 3.11 4.22 -8.37
C PHE A 70 2.20 3.76 -9.49
N THR A 71 2.23 4.47 -10.63
CA THR A 71 1.77 3.89 -11.89
C THR A 71 2.86 2.94 -12.39
N PRO A 72 2.54 2.01 -13.30
CA PRO A 72 3.57 1.14 -13.89
C PRO A 72 4.71 1.92 -14.52
N ALA A 73 4.39 3.04 -15.18
CA ALA A 73 5.43 3.88 -15.80
C ALA A 73 6.34 4.50 -14.74
N GLN A 74 5.77 5.00 -13.64
CA GLN A 74 6.57 5.56 -12.55
C GLN A 74 7.44 4.51 -11.89
N TRP A 75 6.89 3.31 -11.72
CA TRP A 75 7.65 2.20 -11.13
C TRP A 75 8.84 1.83 -12.01
N ALA A 76 8.62 1.72 -13.32
CA ALA A 76 9.69 1.40 -14.25
C ALA A 76 10.76 2.51 -14.28
N ALA A 77 10.33 3.77 -14.24
CA ALA A 77 11.26 4.92 -14.32
C ALA A 77 12.18 5.02 -13.10
N ARG A 78 11.75 4.51 -11.93
CA ARG A 78 12.58 4.57 -10.72
C ARG A 78 13.65 3.48 -10.67
N GLN A 79 13.60 2.52 -11.56
CA GLN A 79 14.60 1.44 -11.60
C GLN A 79 15.92 2.01 -12.11
N PRO A 80 17.04 1.75 -11.43
CA PRO A 80 18.35 2.19 -11.88
C PRO A 80 18.80 1.50 -13.14
#